data_58176bcec5251bc7bb95572852b4427c
#
_entry.id   58176bcec5251bc7bb95572852b4427c
#
_cell.length_a   1.000
_cell.length_b   1.000
_cell.length_c   1.000
_cell.angle_alpha   90.00
_cell.angle_beta   90.00
_cell.angle_gamma   90.00
#
_symmetry.space_group_name_H-M   'P 1'
#
loop_
_entity.id
_entity.type
_entity.pdbx_description
1 polymer ?
#
loop_
_entity_poly.entity_id
_entity_poly.type
_entity_poly.pdbx_seq_one_letter_code
_entity_poly.pdbx_strand_id
1 'polypeptide(L)'
;MQTALPVVDLRDEPAALRQRLGRVAHEVGFFYLTGHGVPDDLVARLLAASRRFFALPQADKDAIAMVNSPHFRGYTRLGGELTGGTVDWREQLDIGPERLPPADPAEAYLHLQGPNQWPAALPALPVVIAEWDAELARVGRTLLQHWAVALGNPAEVFDAAFAEVPATLIKVIRYPGRADSEQGVGAHRDAGVLTLLLAEPGSRGLQVRAGGSGGQERSDTGINSEFLDVDPLPGALIVNIGEMLEIASGGYLRATEHRVRIQDTERLSVAYFFNPRLDARLPVLALPAEPAARARGVTDDPSNDRIYAVYGRNAWKSRMRAHPDVAAAHHYM
;
A
#
# COMPACT_ATOMS: atom_id res chain seq x y z
N MET A 1 24.29 -6.22 -13.35
CA MET A 1 24.31 -5.41 -12.10
C MET A 1 22.88 -5.03 -11.80
N GLN A 2 22.34 -5.58 -10.75
CA GLN A 2 20.98 -5.28 -10.29
C GLN A 2 20.97 -3.84 -9.80
N THR A 3 20.22 -2.97 -10.44
CA THR A 3 20.05 -1.59 -9.99
C THR A 3 19.17 -1.61 -8.75
N ALA A 4 19.77 -1.41 -7.58
CA ALA A 4 19.01 -1.21 -6.36
C ALA A 4 18.07 -0.02 -6.53
N LEU A 5 16.90 -0.05 -5.87
CA LEU A 5 16.01 1.11 -5.80
C LEU A 5 16.76 2.33 -5.26
N PRO A 6 16.38 3.54 -5.67
CA PRO A 6 16.98 4.75 -5.10
C PRO A 6 16.67 4.85 -3.60
N VAL A 7 17.62 5.43 -2.85
CA VAL A 7 17.47 5.69 -1.42
C VAL A 7 17.19 7.18 -1.21
N VAL A 8 16.20 7.50 -0.40
CA VAL A 8 15.86 8.87 0.04
C VAL A 8 15.99 8.92 1.57
N ASP A 9 16.72 9.88 2.10
CA ASP A 9 16.83 10.11 3.54
C ASP A 9 15.98 11.34 3.93
N LEU A 10 14.99 11.17 4.82
CA LEU A 10 14.14 12.28 5.27
C LEU A 10 14.89 13.34 6.08
N ARG A 11 16.12 13.08 6.49
CA ARG A 11 16.97 14.04 7.22
C ARG A 11 17.78 14.95 6.28
N ASP A 12 17.75 14.70 4.96
CA ASP A 12 18.40 15.55 3.98
C ASP A 12 17.88 16.99 4.08
N GLU A 13 18.70 17.93 3.63
CA GLU A 13 18.29 19.34 3.56
C GLU A 13 16.99 19.50 2.75
N PRO A 14 15.99 20.28 3.21
CA PRO A 14 14.66 20.29 2.63
C PRO A 14 14.58 20.56 1.13
N ALA A 15 15.43 21.41 0.55
CA ALA A 15 15.42 21.68 -0.87
C ALA A 15 15.96 20.49 -1.69
N ALA A 16 17.07 19.90 -1.23
CA ALA A 16 17.66 18.70 -1.82
C ALA A 16 16.72 17.48 -1.72
N LEU A 17 16.09 17.31 -0.55
CA LEU A 17 15.10 16.27 -0.32
C LEU A 17 13.93 16.38 -1.30
N ARG A 18 13.32 17.57 -1.46
CA ARG A 18 12.21 17.81 -2.37
C ARG A 18 12.59 17.52 -3.82
N GLN A 19 13.76 17.99 -4.26
CA GLN A 19 14.26 17.70 -5.60
C GLN A 19 14.43 16.20 -5.83
N ARG A 20 15.01 15.47 -4.85
CA ARG A 20 15.22 14.03 -4.91
C ARG A 20 13.91 13.26 -4.91
N LEU A 21 12.99 13.59 -4.00
CA LEU A 21 11.66 12.99 -3.94
C LEU A 21 10.87 13.18 -5.23
N GLY A 22 10.86 14.41 -5.79
CA GLY A 22 10.20 14.70 -7.06
C GLY A 22 10.76 13.87 -8.20
N ARG A 23 12.08 13.81 -8.33
CA ARG A 23 12.76 13.02 -9.36
C ARG A 23 12.49 11.52 -9.22
N VAL A 24 12.69 10.95 -8.04
CA VAL A 24 12.51 9.52 -7.81
C VAL A 24 11.07 9.07 -8.03
N ALA A 25 10.10 9.85 -7.55
CA ALA A 25 8.69 9.55 -7.73
C ALA A 25 8.24 9.69 -9.21
N HIS A 26 8.87 10.58 -9.98
CA HIS A 26 8.63 10.74 -11.41
C HIS A 26 9.26 9.60 -12.24
N GLU A 27 10.51 9.24 -11.95
CA GLU A 27 11.28 8.29 -12.76
C GLU A 27 10.94 6.84 -12.43
N VAL A 28 10.78 6.52 -11.14
CA VAL A 28 10.67 5.15 -10.63
C VAL A 28 9.34 4.90 -9.91
N GLY A 29 8.87 5.83 -9.07
CA GLY A 29 7.67 5.65 -8.24
C GLY A 29 7.84 4.65 -7.09
N PHE A 30 9.07 4.13 -6.89
CA PHE A 30 9.46 3.18 -5.83
C PHE A 30 10.83 3.56 -5.28
N PHE A 31 11.02 3.52 -3.96
CA PHE A 31 12.30 3.86 -3.34
C PHE A 31 12.41 3.34 -1.90
N TYR A 32 13.64 3.27 -1.39
CA TYR A 32 13.89 3.08 0.03
C TYR A 32 13.87 4.42 0.75
N LEU A 33 13.17 4.48 1.88
CA LEU A 33 13.09 5.63 2.75
C LEU A 33 13.85 5.37 4.03
N THR A 34 14.92 6.12 4.28
CA THR A 34 15.70 6.12 5.52
C THR A 34 15.46 7.42 6.31
N GLY A 35 15.96 7.51 7.53
CA GLY A 35 15.83 8.72 8.33
C GLY A 35 14.40 9.11 8.69
N HIS A 36 13.46 8.19 8.56
CA HIS A 36 12.01 8.40 8.75
C HIS A 36 11.62 8.62 10.22
N GLY A 37 12.52 8.35 11.17
CA GLY A 37 12.33 8.61 12.59
C GLY A 37 11.36 7.66 13.31
N VAL A 38 10.88 6.60 12.65
CA VAL A 38 10.12 5.54 13.33
C VAL A 38 11.05 4.81 14.29
N PRO A 39 10.69 4.64 15.58
CA PRO A 39 11.56 4.01 16.58
C PRO A 39 11.90 2.55 16.24
N ASP A 40 13.17 2.18 16.35
CA ASP A 40 13.63 0.81 16.07
C ASP A 40 12.99 -0.23 17.01
N ASP A 41 12.72 0.14 18.28
CA ASP A 41 12.02 -0.72 19.22
C ASP A 41 10.57 -0.99 18.81
N LEU A 42 9.89 -0.01 18.23
CA LEU A 42 8.54 -0.19 17.68
C LEU A 42 8.56 -1.16 16.49
N VAL A 43 9.53 -1.03 15.59
CA VAL A 43 9.73 -1.99 14.47
C VAL A 43 9.96 -3.40 15.01
N ALA A 44 10.82 -3.55 16.01
CA ALA A 44 11.11 -4.85 16.62
C ALA A 44 9.87 -5.46 17.29
N ARG A 45 9.11 -4.65 18.07
CA ARG A 45 7.85 -5.09 18.73
C ARG A 45 6.80 -5.50 17.70
N LEU A 46 6.66 -4.75 16.61
CA LEU A 46 5.71 -5.07 15.54
C LEU A 46 6.04 -6.39 14.86
N LEU A 47 7.30 -6.59 14.45
CA LEU A 47 7.73 -7.85 13.82
C LEU A 47 7.58 -9.03 14.77
N ALA A 48 7.93 -8.88 16.06
CA ALA A 48 7.75 -9.93 17.06
C ALA A 48 6.27 -10.26 17.30
N ALA A 49 5.39 -9.23 17.37
CA ALA A 49 3.95 -9.43 17.51
C ALA A 49 3.35 -10.11 16.27
N SER A 50 3.81 -9.74 15.07
CA SER A 50 3.39 -10.34 13.80
C SER A 50 3.75 -11.83 13.73
N ARG A 51 4.99 -12.19 14.09
CA ARG A 51 5.39 -13.61 14.17
C ARG A 51 4.58 -14.39 15.18
N ARG A 52 4.36 -13.82 16.36
CA ARG A 52 3.52 -14.46 17.39
C ARG A 52 2.09 -14.67 16.92
N PHE A 53 1.53 -13.72 16.17
CA PHE A 53 0.20 -13.85 15.58
C PHE A 53 0.11 -15.05 14.63
N PHE A 54 1.03 -15.15 13.66
CA PHE A 54 1.00 -16.27 12.71
C PHE A 54 1.34 -17.63 13.35
N ALA A 55 2.03 -17.63 14.49
CA ALA A 55 2.31 -18.84 15.27
C ALA A 55 1.14 -19.30 16.15
N LEU A 56 0.05 -18.53 16.27
CA LEU A 56 -1.14 -18.95 17.02
C LEU A 56 -1.76 -20.22 16.41
N PRO A 57 -2.42 -21.04 17.25
CA PRO A 57 -3.27 -22.12 16.77
C PRO A 57 -4.23 -21.64 15.69
N GLN A 58 -4.49 -22.47 14.68
CA GLN A 58 -5.36 -22.08 13.57
C GLN A 58 -6.75 -21.65 14.06
N ALA A 59 -7.29 -22.31 15.08
CA ALA A 59 -8.59 -21.95 15.67
C ALA A 59 -8.64 -20.53 16.22
N ASP A 60 -7.54 -20.04 16.83
CA ASP A 60 -7.47 -18.67 17.37
C ASP A 60 -7.42 -17.62 16.24
N LYS A 61 -6.75 -17.94 15.13
CA LYS A 61 -6.75 -17.09 13.93
C LYS A 61 -8.13 -17.09 13.26
N ASP A 62 -8.77 -18.25 13.16
CA ASP A 62 -10.11 -18.39 12.56
C ASP A 62 -11.21 -17.70 13.37
N ALA A 63 -11.05 -17.57 14.68
CA ALA A 63 -11.98 -16.84 15.52
C ALA A 63 -12.14 -15.36 15.09
N ILE A 64 -11.10 -14.81 14.47
CA ILE A 64 -11.10 -13.45 13.90
C ILE A 64 -11.03 -13.47 12.37
N ALA A 65 -11.57 -14.51 11.73
CA ALA A 65 -11.58 -14.60 10.28
C ALA A 65 -12.27 -13.38 9.64
N MET A 66 -11.72 -12.87 8.54
CA MET A 66 -12.24 -11.68 7.86
C MET A 66 -13.70 -11.86 7.44
N VAL A 67 -14.10 -13.07 7.08
CA VAL A 67 -15.48 -13.39 6.69
C VAL A 67 -16.51 -13.12 7.81
N ASN A 68 -16.08 -13.01 9.07
CA ASN A 68 -16.94 -12.67 10.20
C ASN A 68 -17.20 -11.14 10.30
N SER A 69 -16.46 -10.32 9.55
CA SER A 69 -16.55 -8.86 9.60
C SER A 69 -17.16 -8.28 8.33
N PRO A 70 -18.30 -7.58 8.42
CA PRO A 70 -18.86 -6.84 7.28
C PRO A 70 -17.97 -5.70 6.80
N HIS A 71 -16.90 -5.41 7.54
CA HIS A 71 -15.99 -4.27 7.27
C HIS A 71 -14.67 -4.70 6.63
N PHE A 72 -14.54 -5.96 6.20
CA PHE A 72 -13.30 -6.52 5.63
C PHE A 72 -12.10 -6.36 6.58
N ARG A 73 -12.30 -6.68 7.88
CA ARG A 73 -11.27 -6.67 8.92
C ARG A 73 -11.02 -8.08 9.44
N GLY A 74 -9.78 -8.39 9.77
CA GLY A 74 -9.43 -9.64 10.41
C GLY A 74 -8.53 -10.52 9.57
N TYR A 75 -8.48 -11.79 9.92
CA TYR A 75 -7.56 -12.77 9.35
C TYR A 75 -8.09 -13.40 8.07
N THR A 76 -7.23 -13.46 7.07
CA THR A 76 -7.45 -14.23 5.84
C THR A 76 -6.48 -15.41 5.80
N ARG A 77 -7.01 -16.62 5.66
CA ARG A 77 -6.22 -17.85 5.54
C ARG A 77 -5.35 -17.84 4.29
N LEU A 78 -4.34 -18.71 4.30
CA LEU A 78 -3.49 -18.96 3.14
C LEU A 78 -4.33 -19.26 1.89
N GLY A 79 -4.11 -18.48 0.84
CA GLY A 79 -4.86 -18.61 -0.41
C GLY A 79 -6.28 -18.04 -0.38
N GLY A 80 -6.66 -17.29 0.65
CA GLY A 80 -7.99 -16.70 0.77
C GLY A 80 -8.15 -15.31 0.14
N GLU A 81 -7.10 -14.74 -0.46
CA GLU A 81 -7.17 -13.47 -1.19
C GLU A 81 -6.83 -13.65 -2.67
N LEU A 82 -7.44 -12.83 -3.51
CA LEU A 82 -7.26 -12.87 -4.96
C LEU A 82 -6.65 -11.56 -5.47
N THR A 83 -5.65 -11.68 -6.37
CA THR A 83 -5.17 -10.57 -7.19
C THR A 83 -5.40 -10.89 -8.66
N GLY A 84 -6.15 -10.03 -9.36
CA GLY A 84 -6.50 -10.28 -10.76
C GLY A 84 -7.28 -11.58 -11.01
N GLY A 85 -8.05 -12.04 -10.00
CA GLY A 85 -8.81 -13.30 -10.07
C GLY A 85 -7.98 -14.56 -9.80
N THR A 86 -6.69 -14.43 -9.54
CA THR A 86 -5.79 -15.54 -9.21
C THR A 86 -5.47 -15.56 -7.72
N VAL A 87 -5.38 -16.75 -7.13
CA VAL A 87 -5.09 -16.95 -5.70
C VAL A 87 -3.70 -16.45 -5.33
N ASP A 88 -3.64 -15.60 -4.31
CA ASP A 88 -2.38 -15.18 -3.69
C ASP A 88 -1.97 -16.18 -2.60
N TRP A 89 -0.73 -16.66 -2.67
CA TRP A 89 -0.22 -17.63 -1.71
C TRP A 89 0.36 -16.95 -0.47
N ARG A 90 -0.53 -16.37 0.31
CA ARG A 90 -0.22 -15.66 1.57
C ARG A 90 -1.38 -15.80 2.56
N GLU A 91 -1.06 -15.65 3.84
CA GLU A 91 -2.03 -15.39 4.90
C GLU A 91 -1.79 -14.00 5.47
N GLN A 92 -2.83 -13.36 6.00
CA GLN A 92 -2.71 -11.97 6.46
C GLN A 92 -3.71 -11.60 7.53
N LEU A 93 -3.41 -10.50 8.25
CA LEU A 93 -4.31 -9.80 9.14
C LEU A 93 -4.51 -8.37 8.63
N ASP A 94 -5.76 -8.03 8.31
CA ASP A 94 -6.15 -6.71 7.81
C ASP A 94 -6.77 -5.87 8.92
N ILE A 95 -6.18 -4.68 9.14
CA ILE A 95 -6.51 -3.76 10.21
C ILE A 95 -6.71 -2.37 9.63
N GLY A 96 -7.74 -1.66 10.06
CA GLY A 96 -7.97 -0.26 9.71
C GLY A 96 -8.24 0.59 10.95
N PRO A 97 -8.63 1.87 10.78
CA PRO A 97 -9.02 2.71 11.90
C PRO A 97 -10.19 2.13 12.68
N GLU A 98 -10.09 2.15 14.01
CA GLU A 98 -11.20 1.77 14.89
C GLU A 98 -12.32 2.81 14.78
N ARG A 99 -13.49 2.37 14.33
CA ARG A 99 -14.66 3.24 14.16
C ARG A 99 -15.95 2.48 14.45
N LEU A 100 -16.97 3.22 14.84
CA LEU A 100 -18.32 2.68 14.85
C LEU A 100 -18.80 2.57 13.39
N PRO A 101 -19.50 1.47 13.02
CA PRO A 101 -20.11 1.37 11.72
C PRO A 101 -21.25 2.37 11.58
N PRO A 102 -21.49 2.95 10.39
CA PRO A 102 -22.66 3.77 10.17
C PRO A 102 -23.94 2.91 10.27
N ALA A 103 -24.98 3.47 10.89
CA ALA A 103 -26.26 2.75 11.06
C ALA A 103 -26.97 2.52 9.73
N ASP A 104 -26.88 3.51 8.82
CA ASP A 104 -27.46 3.45 7.46
C ASP A 104 -26.45 4.08 6.48
N PRO A 105 -25.59 3.27 5.86
CA PRO A 105 -24.56 3.78 4.97
C PRO A 105 -25.15 4.27 3.65
N ALA A 106 -25.09 5.57 3.39
CA ALA A 106 -25.57 6.20 2.17
C ALA A 106 -24.80 5.76 0.90
N GLU A 107 -23.59 5.27 1.04
CA GLU A 107 -22.74 4.78 -0.04
C GLU A 107 -22.12 3.43 0.36
N ALA A 108 -22.04 2.50 -0.57
CA ALA A 108 -21.57 1.13 -0.30
C ALA A 108 -20.17 1.07 0.35
N TYR A 109 -19.25 1.98 -0.03
CA TYR A 109 -17.91 2.00 0.55
C TYR A 109 -17.89 2.36 2.05
N LEU A 110 -18.96 2.92 2.60
CA LEU A 110 -19.04 3.22 4.04
C LEU A 110 -19.13 1.95 4.89
N HIS A 111 -19.51 0.80 4.30
CA HIS A 111 -19.38 -0.50 4.96
C HIS A 111 -17.94 -0.84 5.36
N LEU A 112 -16.93 -0.23 4.74
CA LEU A 112 -15.53 -0.39 5.15
C LEU A 112 -15.19 0.24 6.51
N GLN A 113 -16.10 1.08 7.05
CA GLN A 113 -15.95 1.71 8.36
C GLN A 113 -16.53 0.80 9.44
N GLY A 114 -15.69 0.37 10.38
CA GLY A 114 -16.11 -0.46 11.48
C GLY A 114 -14.96 -0.84 12.41
N PRO A 115 -15.23 -1.68 13.43
CA PRO A 115 -14.22 -2.16 14.36
C PRO A 115 -13.29 -3.18 13.72
N ASN A 116 -12.10 -3.33 14.28
CA ASN A 116 -11.22 -4.43 13.98
C ASN A 116 -11.61 -5.69 14.76
N GLN A 117 -11.09 -6.83 14.32
CA GLN A 117 -11.14 -8.09 15.05
C GLN A 117 -9.75 -8.36 15.64
N TRP A 118 -9.68 -8.58 16.95
CA TRP A 118 -8.41 -8.77 17.65
C TRP A 118 -8.30 -10.18 18.25
N PRO A 119 -7.14 -10.86 18.09
CA PRO A 119 -6.95 -12.18 18.70
C PRO A 119 -6.85 -12.07 20.22
N ALA A 120 -7.72 -12.76 20.93
CA ALA A 120 -7.75 -12.75 22.41
C ALA A 120 -6.41 -13.17 23.04
N ALA A 121 -5.66 -14.05 22.36
CA ALA A 121 -4.35 -14.53 22.80
C ALA A 121 -3.23 -13.45 22.73
N LEU A 122 -3.45 -12.32 22.06
CA LEU A 122 -2.46 -11.25 21.89
C LEU A 122 -3.04 -9.87 22.28
N PRO A 123 -3.36 -9.63 23.55
CA PRO A 123 -4.02 -8.39 23.99
C PRO A 123 -3.16 -7.14 23.82
N ALA A 124 -1.84 -7.27 23.65
CA ALA A 124 -0.94 -6.15 23.37
C ALA A 124 -0.87 -5.75 21.88
N LEU A 125 -1.37 -6.58 20.96
CA LEU A 125 -1.30 -6.31 19.52
C LEU A 125 -1.97 -4.97 19.13
N PRO A 126 -3.18 -4.63 19.62
CA PRO A 126 -3.84 -3.36 19.29
C PRO A 126 -2.98 -2.15 19.63
N VAL A 127 -2.25 -2.18 20.75
CA VAL A 127 -1.39 -1.06 21.19
C VAL A 127 -0.22 -0.86 20.22
N VAL A 128 0.47 -1.94 19.86
CA VAL A 128 1.60 -1.88 18.91
C VAL A 128 1.14 -1.40 17.54
N ILE A 129 -0.03 -1.86 17.08
CA ILE A 129 -0.61 -1.43 15.80
C ILE A 129 -1.00 0.05 15.84
N ALA A 130 -1.58 0.54 16.93
CA ALA A 130 -1.94 1.96 17.06
C ALA A 130 -0.70 2.89 17.05
N GLU A 131 0.38 2.49 17.74
CA GLU A 131 1.65 3.22 17.70
C GLU A 131 2.24 3.22 16.27
N TRP A 132 2.18 2.08 15.59
CA TRP A 132 2.62 1.94 14.20
C TRP A 132 1.82 2.83 13.25
N ASP A 133 0.49 2.81 13.33
CA ASP A 133 -0.41 3.66 12.53
C ASP A 133 -0.07 5.14 12.70
N ALA A 134 0.11 5.61 13.93
CA ALA A 134 0.44 7.00 14.23
C ALA A 134 1.79 7.43 13.60
N GLU A 135 2.83 6.60 13.73
CA GLU A 135 4.15 6.89 13.17
C GLU A 135 4.14 6.88 11.64
N LEU A 136 3.49 5.90 11.02
CA LEU A 136 3.43 5.82 9.56
C LEU A 136 2.52 6.91 8.96
N ALA A 137 1.45 7.31 9.65
CA ALA A 137 0.64 8.46 9.26
C ALA A 137 1.46 9.76 9.27
N ARG A 138 2.32 9.96 10.29
CA ARG A 138 3.26 11.08 10.35
C ARG A 138 4.20 11.08 9.16
N VAL A 139 4.83 9.93 8.87
CA VAL A 139 5.75 9.78 7.71
C VAL A 139 5.03 10.04 6.40
N GLY A 140 3.84 9.46 6.21
CA GLY A 140 3.03 9.64 5.01
C GLY A 140 2.65 11.11 4.77
N ARG A 141 2.21 11.84 5.80
CA ARG A 141 1.92 13.28 5.71
C ARG A 141 3.17 14.07 5.31
N THR A 142 4.32 13.79 5.94
CA THR A 142 5.59 14.44 5.62
C THR A 142 5.95 14.26 4.14
N LEU A 143 5.81 13.07 3.59
CA LEU A 143 6.09 12.80 2.18
C LEU A 143 5.13 13.58 1.26
N LEU A 144 3.82 13.58 1.55
CA LEU A 144 2.83 14.33 0.75
C LEU A 144 3.13 15.84 0.77
N GLN A 145 3.50 16.41 1.92
CA GLN A 145 3.87 17.82 2.03
C GLN A 145 5.12 18.15 1.18
N HIS A 146 6.14 17.30 1.23
CA HIS A 146 7.33 17.50 0.41
C HIS A 146 7.03 17.41 -1.09
N TRP A 147 6.20 16.46 -1.54
CA TRP A 147 5.79 16.39 -2.95
C TRP A 147 4.92 17.57 -3.37
N ALA A 148 3.99 18.01 -2.54
CA ALA A 148 3.19 19.20 -2.81
C ALA A 148 4.08 20.41 -3.11
N VAL A 149 5.03 20.70 -2.22
CA VAL A 149 5.96 21.81 -2.38
C VAL A 149 6.91 21.62 -3.56
N ALA A 150 7.44 20.40 -3.78
CA ALA A 150 8.29 20.08 -4.93
C ALA A 150 7.58 20.31 -6.27
N LEU A 151 6.25 20.17 -6.28
CA LEU A 151 5.40 20.38 -7.45
C LEU A 151 4.72 21.76 -7.46
N GLY A 152 5.25 22.73 -6.66
CA GLY A 152 4.81 24.12 -6.68
C GLY A 152 3.47 24.41 -6.00
N ASN A 153 2.99 23.50 -5.16
CA ASN A 153 1.73 23.65 -4.42
C ASN A 153 1.97 23.95 -2.93
N PRO A 154 0.98 24.48 -2.18
CA PRO A 154 1.04 24.59 -0.73
C PRO A 154 1.27 23.22 -0.08
N ALA A 155 2.05 23.18 1.01
CA ALA A 155 2.34 21.94 1.73
C ALA A 155 1.05 21.24 2.20
N GLU A 156 0.04 22.02 2.55
CA GLU A 156 -1.24 21.61 3.12
C GLU A 156 -2.29 21.21 2.07
N VAL A 157 -1.95 21.19 0.78
CA VAL A 157 -2.90 20.97 -0.31
C VAL A 157 -3.74 19.68 -0.16
N PHE A 158 -3.16 18.66 0.47
CA PHE A 158 -3.85 17.39 0.72
C PHE A 158 -4.53 17.28 2.10
N ASP A 159 -4.28 18.21 3.03
CA ASP A 159 -4.68 18.07 4.44
C ASP A 159 -6.18 17.84 4.61
N ALA A 160 -7.02 18.54 3.84
CA ALA A 160 -8.47 18.36 3.89
C ALA A 160 -8.92 16.93 3.54
N ALA A 161 -8.21 16.24 2.65
CA ALA A 161 -8.52 14.85 2.29
C ALA A 161 -8.13 13.85 3.40
N PHE A 162 -7.16 14.20 4.24
CA PHE A 162 -6.65 13.38 5.34
C PHE A 162 -7.06 13.91 6.73
N ALA A 163 -8.00 14.86 6.78
CA ALA A 163 -8.52 15.37 8.05
C ALA A 163 -9.31 14.31 8.83
N GLU A 164 -9.51 14.52 10.13
CA GLU A 164 -10.24 13.63 11.01
C GLU A 164 -9.63 12.22 11.06
N VAL A 165 -10.29 11.22 10.45
CA VAL A 165 -9.86 9.82 10.44
C VAL A 165 -9.64 9.37 9.00
N PRO A 166 -8.39 9.39 8.51
CA PRO A 166 -8.03 8.80 7.22
C PRO A 166 -8.39 7.31 7.17
N ALA A 167 -8.71 6.80 6.00
CA ALA A 167 -9.01 5.38 5.81
C ALA A 167 -7.71 4.58 5.58
N THR A 168 -6.80 4.63 6.55
CA THR A 168 -5.58 3.83 6.52
C THR A 168 -5.88 2.34 6.55
N LEU A 169 -4.98 1.54 6.02
CA LEU A 169 -5.08 0.10 6.06
C LEU A 169 -3.70 -0.48 6.37
N ILE A 170 -3.66 -1.37 7.36
CA ILE A 170 -2.47 -2.14 7.70
C ILE A 170 -2.72 -3.59 7.31
N LYS A 171 -1.82 -4.16 6.52
CA LYS A 171 -1.79 -5.58 6.25
C LYS A 171 -0.53 -6.18 6.85
N VAL A 172 -0.70 -7.04 7.86
CA VAL A 172 0.38 -7.90 8.38
C VAL A 172 0.34 -9.18 7.56
N ILE A 173 1.42 -9.48 6.83
CA ILE A 173 1.39 -10.50 5.77
C ILE A 173 2.50 -11.52 5.98
N ARG A 174 2.14 -12.80 5.93
CA ARG A 174 3.08 -13.92 5.90
C ARG A 174 2.96 -14.69 4.60
N TYR A 175 4.08 -14.92 3.96
CA TYR A 175 4.24 -15.80 2.82
C TYR A 175 5.03 -17.02 3.28
N PRO A 176 4.42 -18.19 3.45
CA PRO A 176 5.16 -19.39 3.76
C PRO A 176 6.02 -19.80 2.57
N GLY A 177 7.25 -20.21 2.83
CA GLY A 177 8.14 -20.71 1.80
C GLY A 177 7.51 -21.92 1.09
N ARG A 178 7.54 -21.91 -0.26
CA ARG A 178 7.00 -22.98 -1.08
C ARG A 178 7.67 -23.00 -2.43
N ALA A 179 8.18 -24.15 -2.83
CA ALA A 179 8.91 -24.32 -4.09
C ALA A 179 7.98 -24.48 -5.33
N ASP A 180 6.72 -24.85 -5.14
CA ASP A 180 5.78 -25.22 -6.20
C ASP A 180 4.77 -24.13 -6.59
N SER A 181 4.86 -22.93 -5.99
CA SER A 181 4.01 -21.79 -6.32
C SER A 181 4.85 -20.57 -6.69
N GLU A 182 4.43 -19.85 -7.73
CA GLU A 182 5.12 -18.64 -8.16
C GLU A 182 4.48 -17.35 -7.64
N GLN A 183 3.16 -17.32 -7.42
CA GLN A 183 2.44 -16.11 -7.07
C GLN A 183 2.23 -15.96 -5.57
N GLY A 184 2.96 -15.03 -4.93
CA GLY A 184 2.63 -14.51 -3.60
C GLY A 184 1.59 -13.40 -3.68
N VAL A 185 1.78 -12.47 -4.61
CA VAL A 185 0.80 -11.44 -5.03
C VAL A 185 0.97 -11.21 -6.52
N GLY A 186 -0.11 -11.20 -7.26
CA GLY A 186 -0.13 -10.90 -8.69
C GLY A 186 0.36 -9.48 -9.00
N ALA A 187 0.80 -9.26 -10.24
CA ALA A 187 1.22 -7.94 -10.69
C ALA A 187 0.05 -6.95 -10.62
N HIS A 188 0.27 -5.82 -9.93
CA HIS A 188 -0.75 -4.79 -9.71
C HIS A 188 -0.12 -3.42 -9.44
N ARG A 189 -0.95 -2.39 -9.42
CA ARG A 189 -0.68 -1.06 -8.87
C ARG A 189 -1.61 -0.81 -7.70
N ASP A 190 -1.15 -0.04 -6.72
CA ASP A 190 -1.99 0.32 -5.58
C ASP A 190 -2.98 1.40 -6.00
N ALA A 191 -4.27 1.13 -5.84
CA ALA A 191 -5.34 2.06 -6.22
C ALA A 191 -5.50 3.27 -5.27
N GLY A 192 -4.69 3.34 -4.20
CA GLY A 192 -4.70 4.40 -3.19
C GLY A 192 -3.74 5.55 -3.48
N VAL A 193 -3.23 6.14 -2.40
CA VAL A 193 -2.35 7.32 -2.46
C VAL A 193 -0.89 6.96 -2.26
N LEU A 194 -0.56 6.25 -1.18
CA LEU A 194 0.81 5.96 -0.80
C LEU A 194 0.88 4.66 -0.01
N THR A 195 1.87 3.85 -0.30
CA THR A 195 2.17 2.63 0.46
C THR A 195 3.55 2.73 1.10
N LEU A 196 3.64 2.43 2.39
CA LEU A 196 4.88 2.30 3.15
C LEU A 196 4.98 0.85 3.62
N LEU A 197 5.99 0.14 3.14
CA LEU A 197 6.17 -1.28 3.41
C LEU A 197 7.37 -1.51 4.32
N LEU A 198 7.13 -2.13 5.45
CA LEU A 198 8.16 -2.76 6.25
C LEU A 198 8.32 -4.21 5.78
N ALA A 199 9.49 -4.55 5.25
CA ALA A 199 9.85 -5.92 4.93
C ALA A 199 10.87 -6.43 5.96
N GLU A 200 10.66 -7.64 6.46
CA GLU A 200 11.57 -8.24 7.41
C GLU A 200 12.97 -8.41 6.79
N PRO A 201 14.06 -8.11 7.53
CA PRO A 201 15.42 -8.31 7.02
C PRO A 201 15.65 -9.74 6.52
N GLY A 202 16.27 -9.87 5.33
CA GLY A 202 16.53 -11.16 4.69
C GLY A 202 15.36 -11.77 3.92
N SER A 203 14.15 -11.18 4.01
CA SER A 203 13.02 -11.61 3.18
C SER A 203 13.21 -11.20 1.72
N ARG A 204 12.72 -12.04 0.78
CA ARG A 204 12.86 -11.81 -0.67
C ARG A 204 11.51 -11.95 -1.37
N GLY A 205 11.49 -11.67 -2.68
CA GLY A 205 10.37 -11.95 -3.55
C GLY A 205 9.56 -10.72 -3.98
N LEU A 206 9.73 -9.55 -3.36
CA LEU A 206 9.16 -8.31 -3.91
C LEU A 206 9.87 -7.98 -5.21
N GLN A 207 9.08 -7.71 -6.26
CA GLN A 207 9.59 -7.32 -7.57
C GLN A 207 8.84 -6.09 -8.07
N VAL A 208 9.56 -5.16 -8.67
CA VAL A 208 9.03 -3.91 -9.23
C VAL A 208 9.34 -3.86 -10.72
N ARG A 209 8.36 -3.45 -11.53
CA ARG A 209 8.57 -3.31 -12.98
C ARG A 209 9.59 -2.21 -13.25
N ALA A 210 10.63 -2.55 -14.00
CA ALA A 210 11.65 -1.61 -14.41
C ALA A 210 11.02 -0.42 -15.15
N GLY A 211 11.33 0.81 -14.73
CA GLY A 211 10.92 2.01 -15.44
C GLY A 211 11.71 2.14 -16.73
N GLY A 212 11.08 1.98 -17.86
CA GLY A 212 11.65 2.43 -19.13
C GLY A 212 11.79 3.94 -19.10
N SER A 213 13.01 4.47 -19.18
CA SER A 213 13.24 5.88 -19.47
C SER A 213 12.86 6.16 -20.93
N GLY A 214 11.73 6.85 -21.15
CA GLY A 214 11.31 7.33 -22.47
C GLY A 214 10.22 6.49 -23.12
N GLY A 215 9.08 7.15 -23.32
CA GLY A 215 7.88 6.67 -23.96
C GLY A 215 8.12 5.94 -25.26
N GLN A 216 8.10 4.66 -25.16
CA GLN A 216 7.85 3.74 -26.26
C GLN A 216 7.66 2.36 -25.70
N GLU A 217 6.45 1.99 -25.58
CA GLU A 217 5.99 0.97 -25.43
C GLU A 217 5.23 0.24 -26.08
N ARG A 218 5.13 -0.39 -26.80
CA ARG A 218 4.68 -1.55 -27.58
C ARG A 218 5.78 -1.94 -28.57
N SER A 219 6.82 -2.60 -28.12
CA SER A 219 7.59 -3.40 -29.04
C SER A 219 6.76 -4.63 -29.42
N ASP A 220 6.40 -4.79 -30.68
CA ASP A 220 5.87 -6.01 -31.31
C ASP A 220 6.80 -7.24 -31.15
N THR A 221 7.84 -7.12 -30.36
CA THR A 221 8.89 -8.15 -30.19
C THR A 221 8.88 -8.82 -28.83
N GLY A 222 7.75 -8.86 -28.08
CA GLY A 222 7.62 -9.77 -26.93
C GLY A 222 8.69 -9.62 -25.81
N ILE A 223 9.41 -8.49 -25.72
CA ILE A 223 10.37 -8.25 -24.65
C ILE A 223 9.57 -7.92 -23.39
N ASN A 224 9.47 -8.89 -22.49
CA ASN A 224 8.99 -8.71 -21.13
C ASN A 224 9.73 -7.52 -20.51
N SER A 225 9.01 -6.44 -20.18
CA SER A 225 9.56 -5.40 -19.32
C SER A 225 9.95 -6.08 -18.01
N GLU A 226 11.25 -6.10 -17.74
CA GLU A 226 11.85 -6.89 -16.68
C GLU A 226 11.38 -6.42 -15.32
N PHE A 227 10.99 -7.36 -14.46
CA PHE A 227 10.77 -7.10 -13.06
C PHE A 227 12.10 -7.20 -12.33
N LEU A 228 12.41 -6.20 -11.52
CA LEU A 228 13.61 -6.13 -10.69
C LEU A 228 13.29 -6.59 -9.27
N ASP A 229 14.15 -7.42 -8.69
CA ASP A 229 14.05 -7.82 -7.29
C ASP A 229 14.34 -6.64 -6.36
N VAL A 230 13.57 -6.54 -5.28
CA VAL A 230 13.71 -5.52 -4.24
C VAL A 230 13.96 -6.21 -2.91
N ASP A 231 15.23 -6.27 -2.52
CA ASP A 231 15.64 -6.80 -1.23
C ASP A 231 15.45 -5.75 -0.12
N PRO A 232 15.07 -6.13 1.11
CA PRO A 232 14.97 -5.19 2.23
C PRO A 232 16.30 -4.51 2.54
N LEU A 233 16.26 -3.19 2.72
CA LEU A 233 17.40 -2.43 3.22
C LEU A 233 17.21 -2.24 4.75
N PRO A 234 18.20 -2.63 5.59
CA PRO A 234 18.09 -2.45 7.04
C PRO A 234 17.79 -0.99 7.43
N GLY A 235 16.84 -0.80 8.33
CA GLY A 235 16.45 0.54 8.80
C GLY A 235 15.71 1.39 7.78
N ALA A 236 15.26 0.82 6.65
CA ALA A 236 14.48 1.52 5.64
C ALA A 236 13.07 0.96 5.51
N LEU A 237 12.13 1.84 5.17
CA LEU A 237 10.84 1.47 4.59
C LEU A 237 10.97 1.44 3.07
N ILE A 238 10.20 0.59 2.41
CA ILE A 238 10.00 0.65 0.96
C ILE A 238 8.74 1.47 0.72
N VAL A 239 8.83 2.46 -0.16
CA VAL A 239 7.73 3.39 -0.44
C VAL A 239 7.35 3.33 -1.91
N ASN A 240 6.05 3.28 -2.18
CA ASN A 240 5.53 3.41 -3.54
C ASN A 240 4.32 4.34 -3.65
N ILE A 241 4.23 5.00 -4.80
CA ILE A 241 3.13 5.86 -5.20
C ILE A 241 1.93 5.02 -5.62
N GLY A 242 0.72 5.42 -5.20
CA GLY A 242 -0.53 4.85 -5.68
C GLY A 242 -1.16 5.64 -6.83
N GLU A 243 -2.11 5.01 -7.53
CA GLU A 243 -2.74 5.54 -8.73
C GLU A 243 -3.51 6.85 -8.50
N MET A 244 -4.12 7.03 -7.32
CA MET A 244 -4.79 8.31 -7.00
C MET A 244 -3.81 9.48 -6.93
N LEU A 245 -2.60 9.28 -6.42
CA LEU A 245 -1.58 10.34 -6.37
C LEU A 245 -0.97 10.57 -7.76
N GLU A 246 -0.81 9.52 -8.57
CA GLU A 246 -0.46 9.65 -9.98
C GLU A 246 -1.47 10.54 -10.72
N ILE A 247 -2.77 10.27 -10.56
CA ILE A 247 -3.86 11.06 -11.18
C ILE A 247 -3.85 12.49 -10.65
N ALA A 248 -3.73 12.70 -9.33
CA ALA A 248 -3.69 14.02 -8.72
C ALA A 248 -2.54 14.89 -9.27
N SER A 249 -1.43 14.27 -9.68
CA SER A 249 -0.27 14.93 -10.29
C SER A 249 -0.30 14.97 -11.83
N GLY A 250 -1.43 14.66 -12.46
CA GLY A 250 -1.55 14.63 -13.93
C GLY A 250 -0.62 13.60 -14.59
N GLY A 251 -0.24 12.54 -13.90
CA GLY A 251 0.70 11.53 -14.37
C GLY A 251 2.17 11.91 -14.23
N TYR A 252 2.49 12.96 -13.46
CA TYR A 252 3.89 13.31 -13.18
C TYR A 252 4.52 12.35 -12.16
N LEU A 253 3.87 12.10 -11.03
CA LEU A 253 4.23 11.04 -10.09
C LEU A 253 3.76 9.70 -10.65
N ARG A 254 4.53 8.65 -10.45
CA ARG A 254 4.30 7.37 -11.11
C ARG A 254 3.83 6.29 -10.14
N ALA A 255 2.67 5.73 -10.37
CA ALA A 255 2.25 4.46 -9.78
C ALA A 255 2.89 3.30 -10.55
N THR A 256 3.78 2.56 -9.89
CA THR A 256 4.58 1.53 -10.56
C THR A 256 4.06 0.14 -10.23
N GLU A 257 3.91 -0.67 -11.27
CA GLU A 257 3.46 -2.04 -11.13
C GLU A 257 4.48 -2.88 -10.36
N HIS A 258 3.99 -3.68 -9.45
CA HIS A 258 4.81 -4.55 -8.62
C HIS A 258 4.09 -5.87 -8.31
N ARG A 259 4.85 -6.85 -7.86
CA ARG A 259 4.35 -8.18 -7.51
C ARG A 259 5.19 -8.82 -6.41
N VAL A 260 4.69 -9.91 -5.82
CA VAL A 260 5.48 -10.75 -4.93
C VAL A 260 5.54 -12.17 -5.48
N ARG A 261 6.75 -12.68 -5.70
CA ARG A 261 7.00 -14.09 -6.01
C ARG A 261 7.28 -14.87 -4.74
N ILE A 262 6.75 -16.06 -4.66
CA ILE A 262 7.07 -16.98 -3.58
C ILE A 262 8.52 -17.43 -3.70
N GLN A 263 9.17 -17.55 -2.55
CA GLN A 263 10.53 -18.04 -2.39
C GLN A 263 10.51 -19.34 -1.57
N ASP A 264 11.62 -20.04 -1.50
CA ASP A 264 11.77 -21.25 -0.68
C ASP A 264 11.75 -20.94 0.82
N THR A 265 12.01 -19.69 1.19
CA THR A 265 12.01 -19.22 2.58
C THR A 265 10.76 -18.41 2.90
N GLU A 266 10.36 -18.46 4.17
CA GLU A 266 9.29 -17.64 4.69
C GLU A 266 9.61 -16.14 4.56
N ARG A 267 8.59 -15.34 4.25
CA ARG A 267 8.67 -13.89 4.21
C ARG A 267 7.59 -13.29 5.09
N LEU A 268 7.98 -12.33 5.94
CA LEU A 268 7.08 -11.49 6.72
C LEU A 268 7.19 -10.04 6.25
N SER A 269 6.07 -9.37 6.10
CA SER A 269 6.03 -7.94 5.81
C SER A 269 4.79 -7.28 6.40
N VAL A 270 4.89 -5.96 6.65
CA VAL A 270 3.76 -5.14 7.09
C VAL A 270 3.60 -4.00 6.10
N ALA A 271 2.51 -4.02 5.34
CA ALA A 271 2.16 -2.96 4.41
C ALA A 271 1.23 -1.95 5.10
N TYR A 272 1.58 -0.68 5.01
CA TYR A 272 0.79 0.44 5.49
C TYR A 272 0.33 1.26 4.30
N PHE A 273 -0.98 1.23 4.04
CA PHE A 273 -1.60 2.02 2.98
C PHE A 273 -2.10 3.33 3.57
N PHE A 274 -1.40 4.42 3.28
CA PHE A 274 -1.77 5.76 3.72
C PHE A 274 -2.75 6.37 2.72
N ASN A 275 -4.03 6.28 3.05
CA ASN A 275 -5.13 6.70 2.20
C ASN A 275 -5.99 7.78 2.86
N PRO A 276 -6.65 8.65 2.07
CA PRO A 276 -7.50 9.71 2.59
C PRO A 276 -8.79 9.14 3.20
N ARG A 277 -9.66 10.01 3.71
CA ARG A 277 -11.01 9.61 4.14
C ARG A 277 -11.74 8.88 2.99
N LEU A 278 -12.66 7.99 3.35
CA LEU A 278 -13.44 7.21 2.36
C LEU A 278 -14.22 8.09 1.38
N ASP A 279 -14.77 9.22 1.84
CA ASP A 279 -15.54 10.17 1.02
C ASP A 279 -14.65 11.19 0.28
N ALA A 280 -13.35 11.18 0.54
CA ALA A 280 -12.46 12.20 0.02
C ALA A 280 -12.16 12.04 -1.48
N ARG A 281 -11.90 13.20 -2.09
CA ARG A 281 -11.25 13.35 -3.40
C ARG A 281 -9.91 14.00 -3.19
N LEU A 282 -8.89 13.60 -3.93
CA LEU A 282 -7.64 14.34 -3.94
C LEU A 282 -7.78 15.56 -4.83
N PRO A 283 -7.24 16.72 -4.41
CA PRO A 283 -7.12 17.88 -5.29
C PRO A 283 -6.15 17.58 -6.44
N VAL A 284 -6.45 18.08 -7.63
CA VAL A 284 -5.52 18.06 -8.75
C VAL A 284 -4.44 19.11 -8.51
N LEU A 285 -3.18 18.71 -8.59
CA LEU A 285 -2.04 19.61 -8.40
C LEU A 285 -1.86 20.53 -9.61
N ALA A 286 -1.62 21.79 -9.34
CA ALA A 286 -1.16 22.74 -10.36
C ALA A 286 0.34 22.54 -10.59
N LEU A 287 0.71 21.97 -11.73
CA LEU A 287 2.12 21.72 -12.03
C LEU A 287 2.79 22.96 -12.62
N PRO A 288 4.03 23.31 -12.20
CA PRO A 288 4.90 24.26 -12.92
C PRO A 288 5.15 23.79 -14.36
N ALA A 289 5.54 24.70 -15.23
CA ALA A 289 5.67 24.43 -16.67
C ALA A 289 6.59 23.25 -17.01
N GLU A 290 7.71 23.11 -16.30
CA GLU A 290 8.66 22.02 -16.56
C GLU A 290 8.11 20.65 -16.09
N PRO A 291 7.60 20.44 -14.87
CA PRO A 291 6.90 19.22 -14.52
C PRO A 291 5.67 18.93 -15.40
N ALA A 292 4.90 19.96 -15.76
CA ALA A 292 3.72 19.79 -16.63
C ALA A 292 4.10 19.23 -18.01
N ALA A 293 5.20 19.72 -18.61
CA ALA A 293 5.70 19.25 -19.89
C ALA A 293 6.20 17.79 -19.87
N ARG A 294 6.56 17.28 -18.68
CA ARG A 294 7.05 15.91 -18.45
C ARG A 294 5.96 14.96 -17.94
N ALA A 295 4.83 15.49 -17.52
CA ALA A 295 3.71 14.69 -17.07
C ALA A 295 3.16 13.84 -18.24
N ARG A 296 2.91 12.54 -17.97
CA ARG A 296 2.47 11.59 -19.01
C ARG A 296 1.00 11.71 -19.37
N GLY A 297 0.25 12.52 -18.59
CA GLY A 297 -1.19 12.54 -18.63
C GLY A 297 -1.79 11.31 -17.94
N VAL A 298 -3.08 11.36 -17.73
CA VAL A 298 -3.86 10.22 -17.22
C VAL A 298 -4.69 9.71 -18.37
N THR A 299 -4.42 8.50 -18.84
CA THR A 299 -5.24 7.85 -19.86
C THR A 299 -6.44 7.20 -19.17
N ASP A 300 -7.65 7.71 -19.45
CA ASP A 300 -8.89 6.97 -19.22
C ASP A 300 -8.96 5.84 -20.28
N ASP A 301 -8.27 4.74 -20.02
CA ASP A 301 -8.44 3.53 -20.81
C ASP A 301 -9.64 2.76 -20.24
N PRO A 302 -10.78 2.67 -20.95
CA PRO A 302 -11.94 1.95 -20.47
C PRO A 302 -11.71 0.44 -20.29
N SER A 303 -10.66 -0.11 -20.91
CA SER A 303 -10.24 -1.50 -20.74
C SER A 303 -9.38 -1.70 -19.48
N ASN A 304 -8.86 -0.62 -18.91
CA ASN A 304 -8.10 -0.63 -17.68
C ASN A 304 -9.01 -0.37 -16.48
N ASP A 305 -8.64 -0.88 -15.33
CA ASP A 305 -9.43 -0.81 -14.10
C ASP A 305 -9.60 0.65 -13.63
N ARG A 306 -10.70 1.28 -14.00
CA ARG A 306 -10.95 2.71 -13.78
C ARG A 306 -10.76 3.10 -12.30
N ILE A 307 -9.91 4.09 -12.05
CA ILE A 307 -9.78 4.73 -10.74
C ILE A 307 -10.85 5.81 -10.57
N TYR A 308 -11.64 5.69 -9.52
CA TYR A 308 -12.67 6.67 -9.18
C TYR A 308 -12.05 7.86 -8.44
N ALA A 309 -12.64 9.03 -8.63
CA ALA A 309 -12.20 10.24 -7.95
C ALA A 309 -12.42 10.19 -6.42
N VAL A 310 -13.44 9.46 -5.93
CA VAL A 310 -13.69 9.23 -4.51
C VAL A 310 -12.94 7.97 -4.06
N TYR A 311 -12.06 8.11 -3.07
CA TYR A 311 -11.21 7.00 -2.60
C TYR A 311 -12.02 5.77 -2.18
N GLY A 312 -13.08 5.95 -1.42
CA GLY A 312 -13.89 4.84 -0.91
C GLY A 312 -14.42 3.92 -2.01
N ARG A 313 -14.72 4.45 -3.20
CA ARG A 313 -15.15 3.63 -4.34
C ARG A 313 -14.02 2.71 -4.85
N ASN A 314 -12.79 3.18 -4.82
CA ASN A 314 -11.62 2.37 -5.17
C ASN A 314 -11.37 1.29 -4.12
N ALA A 315 -11.40 1.68 -2.84
CA ALA A 315 -11.24 0.76 -1.72
C ALA A 315 -12.31 -0.34 -1.73
N TRP A 316 -13.57 0.02 -1.92
CA TRP A 316 -14.69 -0.91 -2.00
C TRP A 316 -14.53 -1.90 -3.15
N LYS A 317 -14.26 -1.40 -4.36
CA LYS A 317 -14.02 -2.22 -5.56
C LYS A 317 -12.89 -3.23 -5.33
N SER A 318 -11.78 -2.78 -4.74
CA SER A 318 -10.63 -3.64 -4.44
C SER A 318 -10.99 -4.74 -3.43
N ARG A 319 -11.74 -4.39 -2.36
CA ARG A 319 -12.15 -5.36 -1.35
C ARG A 319 -13.11 -6.41 -1.89
N MET A 320 -14.11 -5.99 -2.66
CA MET A 320 -15.07 -6.89 -3.28
C MET A 320 -14.40 -7.93 -4.20
N ARG A 321 -13.36 -7.51 -4.92
CA ARG A 321 -12.62 -8.40 -5.83
C ARG A 321 -11.64 -9.32 -5.12
N ALA A 322 -10.98 -8.80 -4.09
CA ALA A 322 -9.99 -9.55 -3.34
C ALA A 322 -10.61 -10.58 -2.39
N HIS A 323 -11.81 -10.30 -1.86
CA HIS A 323 -12.49 -11.12 -0.87
C HIS A 323 -13.97 -11.37 -1.25
N PRO A 324 -14.24 -12.14 -2.31
CA PRO A 324 -15.61 -12.43 -2.74
C PRO A 324 -16.38 -13.28 -1.71
N ASP A 325 -15.70 -14.05 -0.86
CA ASP A 325 -16.29 -14.79 0.24
C ASP A 325 -16.90 -13.88 1.30
N VAL A 326 -16.21 -12.79 1.68
CA VAL A 326 -16.75 -11.76 2.59
C VAL A 326 -17.93 -11.05 1.94
N ALA A 327 -17.82 -10.69 0.66
CA ALA A 327 -18.88 -10.04 -0.08
C ALA A 327 -20.16 -10.90 -0.12
N ALA A 328 -20.01 -12.19 -0.35
CA ALA A 328 -21.14 -13.15 -0.35
C ALA A 328 -21.74 -13.33 1.05
N ALA A 329 -20.90 -13.49 2.10
CA ALA A 329 -21.36 -13.69 3.47
C ALA A 329 -22.18 -12.51 4.00
N HIS A 330 -21.90 -11.28 3.54
CA HIS A 330 -22.57 -10.06 3.98
C HIS A 330 -23.51 -9.47 2.94
N HIS A 331 -23.90 -10.23 1.91
CA HIS A 331 -24.89 -9.86 0.88
C HIS A 331 -24.54 -8.55 0.13
N TYR A 332 -23.27 -8.34 -0.18
CA TYR A 332 -22.81 -7.16 -0.95
C TYR A 332 -22.81 -7.38 -2.48
N MET A 333 -23.10 -8.60 -2.93
CA MET A 333 -23.21 -8.98 -4.34
C MET A 333 -24.65 -9.23 -4.72
#